data_8426f7b56d0a642ec4b0b18070ec1855
#
_entry.id   8426f7b56d0a642ec4b0b18070ec1855
#
_cell.length_a   1.000
_cell.length_b   1.000
_cell.length_c   1.000
_cell.angle_alpha   90.00
_cell.angle_beta   90.00
_cell.angle_gamma   90.00
#
_symmetry.space_group_name_H-M   'P 1'
#
loop_
_entity.id
_entity.type
_entity.pdbx_description
1 polymer ?
#
loop_
_entity_poly.entity_id
_entity_poly.type
_entity_poly.pdbx_seq_one_letter_code
_entity_poly.pdbx_strand_id
1 'polypeptide(L)'
;MKRLEKISVLTAKLKKAVAEEGIGGLAGRTKGYLARAKKEKEFQREKSRVYRDILFISGCNEQLPHPHRYRVVHQMEQLEAGGYTCDTVYFQELKPWMVRCYGAFVIFRCPMTDTLREFATMAKQMNKPLWYDVDDLVIDTKYTDQIPFLDRMQPEERQAYDQNVRNMGELLSLCDAAVTTTAALAEELKQYVPEVLINRNCASDEMLLLSEEGVKK
;
A
#
# COMPACT_ATOMS: atom_id res chain seq x y z
N MET A 1 -24.66 40.37 3.48
CA MET A 1 -25.27 39.78 4.67
C MET A 1 -24.67 38.42 5.07
N LYS A 2 -24.66 37.38 4.26
CA LYS A 2 -24.19 36.02 4.63
C LYS A 2 -22.73 35.91 5.14
N ARG A 3 -21.84 36.86 4.85
CA ARG A 3 -20.41 36.81 5.27
C ARG A 3 -20.20 37.35 6.70
N LEU A 4 -20.98 38.33 7.14
CA LEU A 4 -20.91 38.89 8.47
C LEU A 4 -21.56 37.97 9.52
N GLU A 5 -22.65 37.27 9.17
CA GLU A 5 -23.26 36.26 10.03
C GLU A 5 -22.32 35.06 10.28
N LYS A 6 -21.59 34.61 9.28
CA LYS A 6 -20.59 33.55 9.45
C LYS A 6 -19.45 33.96 10.40
N ILE A 7 -19.02 35.22 10.35
CA ILE A 7 -17.97 35.73 11.24
C ILE A 7 -18.46 35.83 12.67
N SER A 8 -19.70 36.27 12.92
CA SER A 8 -20.29 36.36 14.27
C SER A 8 -20.45 34.98 14.92
N VAL A 9 -20.87 33.97 14.16
CA VAL A 9 -20.99 32.57 14.64
C VAL A 9 -19.61 31.98 14.95
N LEU A 10 -18.58 32.29 14.15
CA LEU A 10 -17.22 31.81 14.41
C LEU A 10 -16.61 32.45 15.66
N THR A 11 -16.82 33.75 15.87
CA THR A 11 -16.34 34.44 17.07
C THR A 11 -17.04 34.00 18.33
N ALA A 12 -18.35 33.68 18.28
CA ALA A 12 -19.07 33.11 19.40
C ALA A 12 -18.59 31.70 19.77
N LYS A 13 -18.35 30.86 18.79
CA LYS A 13 -17.76 29.51 18.99
C LYS A 13 -16.34 29.57 19.56
N LEU A 14 -15.51 30.51 19.10
CA LEU A 14 -14.17 30.75 19.62
C LEU A 14 -14.19 31.18 21.09
N LYS A 15 -15.03 32.14 21.45
CA LYS A 15 -15.17 32.60 22.84
C LYS A 15 -15.64 31.47 23.78
N LYS A 16 -16.57 30.63 23.33
CA LYS A 16 -17.04 29.48 24.08
C LYS A 16 -15.94 28.43 24.30
N ALA A 17 -15.18 28.10 23.25
CA ALA A 17 -14.08 27.14 23.33
C ALA A 17 -12.92 27.63 24.24
N VAL A 18 -12.62 28.94 24.25
CA VAL A 18 -11.62 29.52 25.16
C VAL A 18 -12.08 29.46 26.60
N ALA A 19 -13.40 29.65 26.86
CA ALA A 19 -13.95 29.62 28.22
C ALA A 19 -14.04 28.18 28.79
N GLU A 20 -14.24 27.17 27.92
CA GLU A 20 -14.43 25.79 28.37
C GLU A 20 -13.08 24.99 28.45
N GLU A 21 -12.10 25.28 27.62
CA GLU A 21 -10.91 24.43 27.46
C GLU A 21 -9.57 25.18 27.64
N GLY A 22 -9.61 26.48 27.86
CA GLY A 22 -8.39 27.31 27.94
C GLY A 22 -7.65 27.46 26.60
N ILE A 23 -6.60 28.29 26.61
CA ILE A 23 -5.81 28.60 25.39
C ILE A 23 -5.10 27.36 24.83
N GLY A 24 -4.71 26.39 25.68
CA GLY A 24 -4.05 25.15 25.27
C GLY A 24 -4.96 24.19 24.49
N GLY A 25 -6.22 24.06 24.87
CA GLY A 25 -7.21 23.25 24.18
C GLY A 25 -7.55 23.83 22.80
N LEU A 26 -7.62 25.17 22.72
CA LEU A 26 -7.83 25.87 21.45
C LEU A 26 -6.68 25.64 20.44
N ALA A 27 -5.44 25.65 20.92
CA ALA A 27 -4.26 25.40 20.07
C ALA A 27 -4.26 23.98 19.51
N GLY A 28 -4.69 22.98 20.30
CA GLY A 28 -4.84 21.59 19.84
C GLY A 28 -5.95 21.43 18.79
N ARG A 29 -7.09 22.06 18.99
CA ARG A 29 -8.21 22.03 18.04
C ARG A 29 -7.90 22.76 16.73
N THR A 30 -7.25 23.93 16.81
CA THR A 30 -6.84 24.66 15.59
C THR A 30 -5.79 23.90 14.79
N LYS A 31 -4.84 23.23 15.46
CA LYS A 31 -3.85 22.36 14.80
C LYS A 31 -4.54 21.16 14.13
N GLY A 32 -5.51 20.53 14.78
CA GLY A 32 -6.32 19.45 14.22
C GLY A 32 -7.20 19.92 13.06
N TYR A 33 -7.81 21.09 13.15
CA TYR A 33 -8.62 21.68 12.08
C TYR A 33 -7.75 22.05 10.86
N LEU A 34 -6.58 22.66 11.07
CA LEU A 34 -5.64 23.00 10.00
C LEU A 34 -5.08 21.76 9.33
N ALA A 35 -4.78 20.70 10.09
CA ALA A 35 -4.35 19.41 9.56
C ALA A 35 -5.44 18.76 8.69
N ARG A 36 -6.71 18.78 9.14
CA ARG A 36 -7.86 18.31 8.34
C ARG A 36 -8.09 19.16 7.10
N ALA A 37 -8.02 20.49 7.21
CA ALA A 37 -8.17 21.38 6.07
C ALA A 37 -7.03 21.25 5.05
N LYS A 38 -5.82 20.94 5.52
CA LYS A 38 -4.67 20.61 4.64
C LYS A 38 -4.90 19.29 3.92
N LYS A 39 -5.32 18.23 4.63
CA LYS A 39 -5.68 16.93 4.04
C LYS A 39 -6.83 17.07 3.03
N GLU A 40 -7.84 17.87 3.33
CA GLU A 40 -8.97 18.12 2.43
C GLU A 40 -8.54 18.90 1.17
N LYS A 41 -7.67 19.91 1.30
CA LYS A 41 -7.10 20.63 0.14
C LYS A 41 -6.22 19.71 -0.71
N GLU A 42 -5.42 18.86 -0.09
CA GLU A 42 -4.60 17.86 -0.76
C GLU A 42 -5.49 16.87 -1.52
N PHE A 43 -6.56 16.38 -0.89
CA PHE A 43 -7.57 15.53 -1.51
C PHE A 43 -8.30 16.22 -2.67
N GLN A 44 -8.71 17.50 -2.51
CA GLN A 44 -9.38 18.24 -3.58
C GLN A 44 -8.45 18.56 -4.75
N ARG A 45 -7.15 18.75 -4.50
CA ARG A 45 -6.13 18.92 -5.55
C ARG A 45 -5.94 17.64 -6.37
N GLU A 46 -6.16 16.49 -5.78
CA GLU A 46 -5.97 15.18 -6.39
C GLU A 46 -7.28 14.55 -6.89
N LYS A 47 -8.43 15.17 -6.63
CA LYS A 47 -9.70 14.88 -7.31
C LYS A 47 -9.64 15.04 -8.85
N SER A 48 -8.60 15.71 -9.34
CA SER A 48 -8.31 15.79 -10.78
C SER A 48 -7.56 14.55 -11.29
N ARG A 49 -7.12 13.62 -10.43
CA ARG A 49 -6.61 12.32 -10.87
C ARG A 49 -7.78 11.47 -11.36
N VAL A 50 -7.61 10.96 -12.54
CA VAL A 50 -8.55 10.02 -13.15
C VAL A 50 -8.69 8.83 -12.21
N TYR A 51 -9.91 8.51 -11.81
CA TYR A 51 -10.21 7.29 -11.06
C TYR A 51 -9.74 6.09 -11.89
N ARG A 52 -8.97 5.21 -11.27
CA ARG A 52 -8.50 3.98 -11.90
C ARG A 52 -8.97 2.75 -11.12
N ASP A 53 -8.93 1.59 -11.77
CA ASP A 53 -9.47 0.37 -11.18
C ASP A 53 -8.57 -0.17 -10.08
N ILE A 54 -7.27 -0.25 -10.32
CA ILE A 54 -6.34 -0.97 -9.45
C ILE A 54 -5.11 -0.12 -9.13
N LEU A 55 -4.76 -0.04 -7.83
CA LEU A 55 -3.49 0.52 -7.37
C LEU A 55 -2.57 -0.61 -6.89
N PHE A 56 -1.39 -0.71 -7.50
CA PHE A 56 -0.29 -1.51 -7.00
C PHE A 56 0.54 -0.70 -6.01
N ILE A 57 0.70 -1.22 -4.80
CA ILE A 57 1.54 -0.63 -3.75
C ILE A 57 2.78 -1.50 -3.62
N SER A 58 3.93 -1.01 -4.10
CA SER A 58 5.16 -1.80 -4.19
C SER A 58 6.08 -1.57 -2.99
N GLY A 59 6.56 -2.64 -2.39
CA GLY A 59 7.65 -2.61 -1.41
C GLY A 59 9.04 -2.57 -2.05
N CYS A 60 9.14 -2.81 -3.36
CA CYS A 60 10.38 -2.74 -4.12
C CYS A 60 10.44 -1.44 -4.93
N ASN A 61 11.61 -0.82 -4.96
CA ASN A 61 11.93 0.38 -5.72
C ASN A 61 12.98 0.09 -6.80
N GLU A 62 13.54 1.13 -7.38
CA GLU A 62 14.57 1.04 -8.41
C GLU A 62 15.85 0.27 -7.98
N GLN A 63 16.09 0.13 -6.68
CA GLN A 63 17.23 -0.65 -6.15
C GLN A 63 16.98 -2.17 -6.22
N LEU A 64 15.71 -2.60 -6.31
CA LEU A 64 15.29 -3.98 -6.49
C LEU A 64 14.37 -4.09 -7.72
N PRO A 65 14.88 -3.84 -8.94
CA PRO A 65 14.04 -3.68 -10.12
C PRO A 65 13.40 -5.00 -10.60
N HIS A 66 14.09 -6.15 -10.41
CA HIS A 66 13.61 -7.41 -10.96
C HIS A 66 12.29 -7.90 -10.33
N PRO A 67 12.16 -7.98 -8.98
CA PRO A 67 10.87 -8.37 -8.39
C PRO A 67 9.74 -7.41 -8.75
N HIS A 68 10.00 -6.10 -8.74
CA HIS A 68 9.03 -5.08 -9.14
C HIS A 68 8.56 -5.29 -10.59
N ARG A 69 9.49 -5.54 -11.53
CA ARG A 69 9.16 -5.79 -12.94
C ARG A 69 8.20 -6.96 -13.10
N TYR A 70 8.53 -8.13 -12.52
CA TYR A 70 7.73 -9.34 -12.71
C TYR A 70 6.41 -9.33 -11.95
N ARG A 71 6.38 -8.74 -10.75
CA ARG A 71 5.22 -8.83 -9.87
C ARG A 71 4.32 -7.58 -9.89
N VAL A 72 4.82 -6.46 -10.40
CA VAL A 72 4.02 -5.23 -10.52
C VAL A 72 3.83 -4.89 -11.99
N VAL A 73 4.91 -4.60 -12.74
CA VAL A 73 4.79 -4.10 -14.12
C VAL A 73 4.12 -5.10 -15.04
N HIS A 74 4.57 -6.37 -15.06
CA HIS A 74 3.97 -7.38 -15.94
C HIS A 74 2.54 -7.75 -15.54
N GLN A 75 2.19 -7.70 -14.24
CA GLN A 75 0.80 -7.89 -13.85
C GLN A 75 -0.08 -6.71 -14.25
N MET A 76 0.44 -5.48 -14.20
CA MET A 76 -0.28 -4.32 -14.72
C MET A 76 -0.54 -4.49 -16.22
N GLU A 77 0.47 -4.88 -17.02
CA GLU A 77 0.31 -5.17 -18.45
C GLU A 77 -0.79 -6.22 -18.72
N GLN A 78 -0.83 -7.32 -17.93
CA GLN A 78 -1.87 -8.34 -18.05
C GLN A 78 -3.27 -7.79 -17.77
N LEU A 79 -3.41 -6.99 -16.72
CA LEU A 79 -4.69 -6.40 -16.32
C LEU A 79 -5.14 -5.34 -17.33
N GLU A 80 -4.21 -4.53 -17.83
CA GLU A 80 -4.48 -3.51 -18.85
C GLU A 80 -4.86 -4.14 -20.18
N ALA A 81 -4.26 -5.27 -20.57
CA ALA A 81 -4.70 -6.07 -21.71
C ALA A 81 -6.12 -6.64 -21.51
N GLY A 82 -6.55 -6.87 -20.25
CA GLY A 82 -7.90 -7.23 -19.86
C GLY A 82 -8.89 -6.05 -19.78
N GLY A 83 -8.43 -4.82 -20.06
CA GLY A 83 -9.26 -3.61 -20.06
C GLY A 83 -9.35 -2.88 -18.72
N TYR A 84 -8.58 -3.28 -17.71
CA TYR A 84 -8.48 -2.57 -16.44
C TYR A 84 -7.48 -1.41 -16.54
N THR A 85 -7.67 -0.40 -15.71
CA THR A 85 -6.72 0.70 -15.57
C THR A 85 -5.90 0.55 -14.29
N CYS A 86 -4.56 0.63 -14.39
CA CYS A 86 -3.67 0.40 -13.29
C CYS A 86 -2.75 1.61 -13.02
N ASP A 87 -2.40 1.80 -11.74
CA ASP A 87 -1.32 2.69 -11.32
C ASP A 87 -0.42 1.94 -10.31
N THR A 88 0.79 2.42 -10.14
CA THR A 88 1.71 1.94 -9.10
C THR A 88 2.22 3.08 -8.23
N VAL A 89 2.48 2.77 -6.97
CA VAL A 89 3.10 3.68 -6.00
C VAL A 89 4.08 2.93 -5.11
N TYR A 90 5.21 3.55 -4.80
CA TYR A 90 6.11 3.01 -3.79
C TYR A 90 5.48 3.19 -2.39
N PHE A 91 5.55 2.17 -1.52
CA PHE A 91 4.79 2.15 -0.27
C PHE A 91 5.10 3.33 0.67
N GLN A 92 6.32 3.90 0.63
CA GLN A 92 6.66 5.09 1.43
C GLN A 92 6.02 6.37 0.91
N GLU A 93 5.59 6.39 -0.35
CA GLU A 93 4.90 7.53 -0.98
C GLU A 93 3.37 7.40 -0.87
N LEU A 94 2.89 6.24 -0.41
CA LEU A 94 1.47 5.97 -0.24
C LEU A 94 0.83 7.01 0.70
N LYS A 95 -0.35 7.48 0.33
CA LYS A 95 -1.18 8.37 1.17
C LYS A 95 -2.51 7.68 1.46
N PRO A 96 -2.98 7.68 2.72
CA PRO A 96 -4.24 7.02 3.08
C PRO A 96 -5.45 7.44 2.24
N TRP A 97 -5.53 8.70 1.84
CA TRP A 97 -6.64 9.20 1.00
C TRP A 97 -6.70 8.55 -0.38
N MET A 98 -5.59 7.99 -0.92
CA MET A 98 -5.55 7.31 -2.23
C MET A 98 -6.52 6.12 -2.27
N VAL A 99 -6.89 5.56 -1.13
CA VAL A 99 -7.92 4.52 -1.03
C VAL A 99 -9.23 4.90 -1.73
N ARG A 100 -9.53 6.19 -1.82
CA ARG A 100 -10.76 6.69 -2.45
C ARG A 100 -10.69 6.76 -3.98
N CYS A 101 -9.47 6.70 -4.54
CA CYS A 101 -9.23 6.91 -5.96
C CYS A 101 -9.21 5.62 -6.79
N TYR A 102 -9.22 4.45 -6.14
CA TYR A 102 -9.11 3.15 -6.80
C TYR A 102 -10.18 2.19 -6.31
N GLY A 103 -10.50 1.18 -7.14
CA GLY A 103 -11.48 0.15 -6.85
C GLY A 103 -10.91 -1.02 -6.04
N ALA A 104 -9.65 -1.37 -6.28
CA ALA A 104 -8.96 -2.50 -5.64
C ALA A 104 -7.47 -2.18 -5.42
N PHE A 105 -6.81 -2.97 -4.58
CA PHE A 105 -5.41 -2.76 -4.20
C PHE A 105 -4.64 -4.07 -4.22
N VAL A 106 -3.43 -4.03 -4.80
CA VAL A 106 -2.46 -5.12 -4.75
C VAL A 106 -1.21 -4.61 -4.02
N ILE A 107 -0.88 -5.21 -2.90
CA ILE A 107 0.28 -4.84 -2.08
C ILE A 107 1.39 -5.87 -2.34
N PHE A 108 2.50 -5.44 -2.90
CA PHE A 108 3.63 -6.33 -3.20
C PHE A 108 4.78 -6.13 -2.22
N ARG A 109 5.12 -7.18 -1.44
CA ARG A 109 6.26 -7.24 -0.51
C ARG A 109 6.40 -6.02 0.41
N CYS A 110 5.30 -5.43 0.88
CA CYS A 110 5.34 -4.31 1.80
C CYS A 110 5.34 -4.78 3.26
N PRO A 111 6.19 -4.23 4.12
CA PRO A 111 6.05 -4.42 5.56
C PRO A 111 4.90 -3.57 6.10
N MET A 112 4.31 -3.98 7.22
CA MET A 112 3.33 -3.17 7.93
C MET A 112 3.97 -1.85 8.40
N THR A 113 3.28 -0.75 8.12
CA THR A 113 3.58 0.59 8.61
C THR A 113 2.29 1.24 9.10
N ASP A 114 2.39 2.33 9.88
CA ASP A 114 1.19 3.05 10.35
C ASP A 114 0.35 3.54 9.18
N THR A 115 0.98 4.01 8.10
CA THR A 115 0.29 4.45 6.87
C THR A 115 -0.45 3.30 6.20
N LEU A 116 0.17 2.11 6.05
CA LEU A 116 -0.45 0.94 5.45
C LEU A 116 -1.58 0.38 6.34
N ARG A 117 -1.42 0.44 7.67
CA ARG A 117 -2.47 0.06 8.61
C ARG A 117 -3.69 0.98 8.50
N GLU A 118 -3.48 2.30 8.44
CA GLU A 118 -4.56 3.28 8.21
C GLU A 118 -5.23 3.01 6.85
N PHE A 119 -4.43 2.81 5.80
CA PHE A 119 -4.90 2.53 4.44
C PHE A 119 -5.74 1.25 4.37
N ALA A 120 -5.24 0.13 4.90
CA ALA A 120 -5.94 -1.15 4.91
C ALA A 120 -7.26 -1.06 5.70
N THR A 121 -7.25 -0.37 6.85
CA THR A 121 -8.46 -0.12 7.63
C THR A 121 -9.51 0.65 6.82
N MET A 122 -9.09 1.71 6.12
CA MET A 122 -9.99 2.49 5.27
C MET A 122 -10.50 1.67 4.07
N ALA A 123 -9.65 0.85 3.45
CA ALA A 123 -10.05 -0.03 2.34
C ALA A 123 -11.15 -1.01 2.78
N LYS A 124 -10.98 -1.66 3.93
CA LYS A 124 -11.99 -2.56 4.52
C LYS A 124 -13.30 -1.83 4.86
N GLN A 125 -13.23 -0.63 5.45
CA GLN A 125 -14.43 0.18 5.74
C GLN A 125 -15.19 0.59 4.47
N MET A 126 -14.50 0.67 3.34
CA MET A 126 -15.09 1.00 2.05
C MET A 126 -15.44 -0.24 1.22
N ASN A 127 -15.30 -1.45 1.78
CA ASN A 127 -15.50 -2.74 1.09
C ASN A 127 -14.70 -2.85 -0.21
N LYS A 128 -13.45 -2.36 -0.21
CA LYS A 128 -12.56 -2.45 -1.36
C LYS A 128 -11.58 -3.61 -1.19
N PRO A 129 -11.42 -4.47 -2.21
CA PRO A 129 -10.52 -5.62 -2.15
C PRO A 129 -9.07 -5.21 -1.89
N LEU A 130 -8.42 -5.93 -0.99
CA LEU A 130 -7.03 -5.75 -0.62
C LEU A 130 -6.30 -7.07 -0.75
N TRP A 131 -5.40 -7.20 -1.71
CA TRP A 131 -4.65 -8.42 -2.00
C TRP A 131 -3.17 -8.23 -1.70
N TYR A 132 -2.53 -9.26 -1.16
CA TYR A 132 -1.10 -9.26 -0.90
C TYR A 132 -0.37 -10.14 -1.90
N ASP A 133 0.52 -9.57 -2.68
CA ASP A 133 1.34 -10.32 -3.63
C ASP A 133 2.72 -10.62 -3.02
N VAL A 134 3.13 -11.88 -3.06
CA VAL A 134 4.42 -12.33 -2.58
C VAL A 134 4.90 -13.55 -3.36
N ASP A 135 6.15 -13.52 -3.79
CA ASP A 135 6.79 -14.57 -4.60
C ASP A 135 7.87 -15.35 -3.82
N ASP A 136 8.06 -15.02 -2.52
CA ASP A 136 8.98 -15.68 -1.59
C ASP A 136 8.35 -15.84 -0.21
N LEU A 137 8.86 -16.78 0.61
CA LEU A 137 8.41 -17.00 1.98
C LEU A 137 9.10 -16.06 2.99
N VAL A 138 9.05 -14.76 2.71
CA VAL A 138 9.60 -13.68 3.58
C VAL A 138 8.52 -13.06 4.48
N ILE A 139 7.58 -13.88 4.94
CA ILE A 139 6.39 -13.45 5.69
C ILE A 139 6.35 -13.99 7.13
N ASP A 140 7.22 -14.93 7.44
CA ASP A 140 7.33 -15.54 8.76
C ASP A 140 8.76 -16.03 8.99
N THR A 141 9.31 -15.79 10.17
CA THR A 141 10.68 -16.19 10.53
C THR A 141 10.89 -17.68 10.53
N LYS A 142 9.82 -18.52 10.70
CA LYS A 142 9.91 -19.97 10.59
C LYS A 142 10.49 -20.45 9.25
N TYR A 143 10.33 -19.66 8.18
CA TYR A 143 10.92 -19.95 6.86
C TYR A 143 12.32 -19.36 6.73
N THR A 144 12.51 -18.12 7.19
CA THR A 144 13.79 -17.40 7.06
C THR A 144 14.84 -17.95 8.00
N ASP A 145 14.48 -18.51 9.13
CA ASP A 145 15.39 -19.21 10.07
C ASP A 145 16.08 -20.43 9.46
N GLN A 146 15.60 -20.92 8.32
CA GLN A 146 16.22 -22.01 7.56
C GLN A 146 17.25 -21.54 6.52
N ILE A 147 17.48 -20.24 6.40
CA ILE A 147 18.39 -19.66 5.41
C ILE A 147 19.79 -19.46 6.04
N PRO A 148 20.80 -20.29 5.71
CA PRO A 148 22.12 -20.25 6.38
C PRO A 148 22.87 -18.93 6.19
N PHE A 149 22.54 -18.15 5.15
CA PHE A 149 23.13 -16.84 4.91
C PHE A 149 22.79 -15.86 6.03
N LEU A 150 21.58 -15.93 6.58
CA LEU A 150 21.10 -15.02 7.62
C LEU A 150 21.82 -15.24 8.96
N ASP A 151 22.39 -16.43 9.19
CA ASP A 151 23.18 -16.72 10.39
C ASP A 151 24.51 -15.95 10.43
N ARG A 152 24.93 -15.39 9.29
CA ARG A 152 26.16 -14.59 9.14
C ARG A 152 25.94 -13.10 9.35
N MET A 153 24.68 -12.66 9.49
CA MET A 153 24.36 -11.26 9.71
C MET A 153 24.78 -10.84 11.14
N GLN A 154 25.10 -9.55 11.28
CA GLN A 154 25.27 -8.99 12.62
C GLN A 154 23.95 -9.06 13.39
N PRO A 155 23.96 -9.22 14.73
CA PRO A 155 22.74 -9.40 15.52
C PRO A 155 21.68 -8.31 15.30
N GLU A 156 22.10 -7.07 15.18
CA GLU A 156 21.23 -5.91 14.98
C GLU A 156 20.59 -5.95 13.58
N GLU A 157 21.35 -6.32 12.55
CA GLU A 157 20.86 -6.47 11.18
C GLU A 157 19.88 -7.63 11.08
N ARG A 158 20.19 -8.77 11.73
CA ARG A 158 19.29 -9.92 11.80
C ARG A 158 17.99 -9.57 12.49
N GLN A 159 18.04 -8.85 13.60
CA GLN A 159 16.84 -8.41 14.31
C GLN A 159 15.98 -7.48 13.45
N ALA A 160 16.59 -6.54 12.73
CA ALA A 160 15.88 -5.65 11.81
C ALA A 160 15.24 -6.41 10.66
N TYR A 161 15.95 -7.39 10.09
CA TYR A 161 15.44 -8.27 9.04
C TYR A 161 14.23 -9.07 9.53
N ASP A 162 14.35 -9.75 10.67
CA ASP A 162 13.27 -10.56 11.24
C ASP A 162 12.04 -9.71 11.61
N GLN A 163 12.25 -8.49 12.08
CA GLN A 163 11.14 -7.56 12.32
C GLN A 163 10.44 -7.18 11.02
N ASN A 164 11.19 -6.95 9.95
CA ASN A 164 10.62 -6.65 8.63
C ASN A 164 9.82 -7.83 8.08
N VAL A 165 10.32 -9.06 8.24
CA VAL A 165 9.61 -10.29 7.87
C VAL A 165 8.29 -10.43 8.65
N ARG A 166 8.31 -10.21 9.96
CA ARG A 166 7.09 -10.22 10.80
C ARG A 166 6.09 -9.15 10.36
N ASN A 167 6.57 -7.96 10.03
CA ASN A 167 5.74 -6.86 9.55
C ASN A 167 5.08 -7.19 8.19
N MET A 168 5.76 -7.93 7.31
CA MET A 168 5.17 -8.42 6.06
C MET A 168 4.05 -9.44 6.33
N GLY A 169 4.27 -10.39 7.22
CA GLY A 169 3.25 -11.37 7.62
C GLY A 169 2.04 -10.74 8.30
N GLU A 170 2.27 -9.70 9.11
CA GLU A 170 1.17 -8.94 9.72
C GLU A 170 0.29 -8.28 8.66
N LEU A 171 0.89 -7.63 7.66
CA LEU A 171 0.13 -6.98 6.59
C LEU A 171 -0.60 -7.99 5.70
N LEU A 172 0.05 -9.12 5.36
CA LEU A 172 -0.57 -10.23 4.65
C LEU A 172 -1.85 -10.69 5.36
N SER A 173 -1.79 -10.91 6.67
CA SER A 173 -2.93 -11.38 7.46
C SER A 173 -4.11 -10.40 7.53
N LEU A 174 -3.90 -9.14 7.17
CA LEU A 174 -4.97 -8.15 7.03
C LEU A 174 -5.61 -8.13 5.63
N CYS A 175 -5.02 -8.80 4.65
CA CYS A 175 -5.52 -8.80 3.29
C CYS A 175 -6.65 -9.82 3.11
N ASP A 176 -7.47 -9.63 2.08
CA ASP A 176 -8.60 -10.51 1.78
C ASP A 176 -8.14 -11.78 1.07
N ALA A 177 -7.06 -11.69 0.29
CA ALA A 177 -6.45 -12.79 -0.43
C ALA A 177 -4.94 -12.56 -0.61
N ALA A 178 -4.21 -13.62 -0.96
CA ALA A 178 -2.84 -13.54 -1.44
C ALA A 178 -2.73 -13.90 -2.92
N VAL A 179 -1.73 -13.32 -3.58
CA VAL A 179 -1.32 -13.68 -4.95
C VAL A 179 0.11 -14.18 -4.88
N THR A 180 0.40 -15.30 -5.54
CA THR A 180 1.75 -15.88 -5.56
C THR A 180 2.08 -16.57 -6.88
N THR A 181 3.30 -17.12 -7.01
CA THR A 181 3.82 -17.65 -8.27
C THR A 181 3.66 -19.15 -8.45
N THR A 182 3.63 -19.93 -7.38
CA THR A 182 3.66 -21.40 -7.44
C THR A 182 2.62 -22.05 -6.54
N ALA A 183 2.25 -23.29 -6.84
CA ALA A 183 1.35 -24.06 -6.01
C ALA A 183 1.92 -24.34 -4.61
N ALA A 184 3.23 -24.57 -4.50
CA ALA A 184 3.89 -24.77 -3.21
C ALA A 184 3.81 -23.54 -2.31
N LEU A 185 4.07 -22.36 -2.85
CA LEU A 185 3.89 -21.11 -2.10
C LEU A 185 2.43 -20.88 -1.72
N ALA A 186 1.50 -21.20 -2.63
CA ALA A 186 0.08 -21.04 -2.36
C ALA A 186 -0.39 -21.91 -1.18
N GLU A 187 0.09 -23.16 -1.06
CA GLU A 187 -0.25 -24.02 0.09
C GLU A 187 0.24 -23.42 1.41
N GLU A 188 1.44 -22.83 1.43
CA GLU A 188 1.97 -22.18 2.63
C GLU A 188 1.17 -20.93 2.99
N LEU A 189 0.75 -20.14 2.00
CA LEU A 189 0.02 -18.89 2.23
C LEU A 189 -1.41 -19.09 2.74
N LYS A 190 -2.04 -20.24 2.49
CA LYS A 190 -3.38 -20.58 3.00
C LYS A 190 -3.49 -20.55 4.53
N GLN A 191 -2.37 -20.58 5.25
CA GLN A 191 -2.34 -20.47 6.70
C GLN A 191 -2.57 -19.03 7.19
N TYR A 192 -2.42 -18.03 6.32
CA TYR A 192 -2.44 -16.60 6.67
C TYR A 192 -3.67 -15.86 6.14
N VAL A 193 -4.22 -16.33 5.02
CA VAL A 193 -5.35 -15.68 4.32
C VAL A 193 -6.35 -16.73 3.84
N PRO A 194 -7.64 -16.35 3.72
CA PRO A 194 -8.70 -17.30 3.32
C PRO A 194 -8.62 -17.74 1.86
N GLU A 195 -8.04 -16.93 0.98
CA GLU A 195 -7.95 -17.21 -0.46
C GLU A 195 -6.53 -16.95 -0.98
N VAL A 196 -6.04 -17.84 -1.84
CA VAL A 196 -4.74 -17.70 -2.50
C VAL A 196 -4.86 -17.95 -3.98
N LEU A 197 -4.46 -16.97 -4.77
CA LEU A 197 -4.45 -16.99 -6.23
C LEU A 197 -3.03 -17.26 -6.74
N ILE A 198 -2.91 -18.06 -7.79
CA ILE A 198 -1.62 -18.31 -8.44
C ILE A 198 -1.57 -17.50 -9.74
N ASN A 199 -0.71 -16.49 -9.75
CA ASN A 199 -0.35 -15.75 -10.94
C ASN A 199 1.15 -15.89 -11.20
N ARG A 200 1.51 -16.73 -12.18
CA ARG A 200 2.91 -17.03 -12.52
C ARG A 200 3.58 -15.82 -13.18
N ASN A 201 4.90 -15.72 -13.04
CA ASN A 201 5.65 -14.75 -13.81
C ASN A 201 5.53 -15.06 -15.30
N CYS A 202 5.28 -14.04 -16.10
CA CYS A 202 5.20 -14.10 -17.56
C CYS A 202 6.23 -13.15 -18.19
N ALA A 203 6.47 -13.31 -19.49
CA ALA A 203 7.21 -12.33 -20.26
C ALA A 203 6.32 -11.11 -20.55
N SER A 204 6.92 -9.93 -20.59
CA SER A 204 6.27 -8.72 -21.10
C SER A 204 6.33 -8.68 -22.63
N ASP A 205 5.53 -7.82 -23.25
CA ASP A 205 5.58 -7.58 -24.70
C ASP A 205 6.97 -7.11 -25.13
N GLU A 206 7.63 -6.26 -24.32
CA GLU A 206 9.03 -5.84 -24.57
C GLU A 206 9.99 -7.03 -24.59
N MET A 207 9.88 -7.96 -23.63
CA MET A 207 10.72 -9.16 -23.60
C MET A 207 10.48 -10.06 -24.81
N LEU A 208 9.26 -10.18 -25.27
CA LEU A 208 8.94 -10.95 -26.49
C LEU A 208 9.58 -10.31 -27.72
N LEU A 209 9.47 -9.00 -27.90
CA LEU A 209 10.08 -8.27 -29.01
C LEU A 209 11.61 -8.41 -29.02
N LEU A 210 12.25 -8.24 -27.85
CA LEU A 210 13.71 -8.41 -27.72
C LEU A 210 14.16 -9.86 -28.01
N SER A 211 13.35 -10.85 -27.62
CA SER A 211 13.61 -12.26 -27.93
C SER A 211 13.57 -12.53 -29.44
N GLU A 212 12.60 -11.97 -30.14
CA GLU A 212 12.50 -12.10 -31.61
C GLU A 212 13.69 -11.46 -32.35
N GLU A 213 14.18 -10.31 -31.86
CA GLU A 213 15.38 -9.65 -32.39
C GLU A 213 16.67 -10.47 -32.14
N GLY A 214 16.74 -11.12 -30.98
CA GLY A 214 17.88 -11.99 -30.61
C GLY A 214 17.99 -13.25 -31.43
N VAL A 215 16.86 -13.82 -31.87
CA VAL A 215 16.85 -15.04 -32.71
C VAL A 215 17.26 -14.75 -34.16
N LYS A 216 17.16 -13.51 -34.63
CA LYS A 216 17.54 -13.10 -35.99
C LYS A 216 19.03 -12.84 -36.16
N LYS A 217 19.85 -12.95 -35.12
CA LYS A 217 21.34 -12.83 -35.14
C LYS A 217 21.98 -14.19 -35.05
#